data_0fa7d3c6631ef788bca1ad83d841fd21
#
_entry.id   0fa7d3c6631ef788bca1ad83d841fd21
#
_cell.length_a   1.000
_cell.length_b   1.000
_cell.length_c   1.000
_cell.angle_alpha   90.00
_cell.angle_beta   90.00
_cell.angle_gamma   90.00
#
_symmetry.space_group_name_H-M   'P 1'
#
loop_
_entity.id
_entity.type
_entity.pdbx_description
1 polymer ?
#
loop_
_entity_poly.entity_id
_entity_poly.type
_entity_poly.pdbx_seq_one_letter_code
_entity_poly.pdbx_strand_id
1 'polypeptide(L)'
;ERCAIDHVILAVVVEQPTIHSTEIEWQAESVLSDKEVVGMIEYAHGLGLKVILKPMINVSDGMWRAHINFFDHDVPCEPKWSDWFASYTAFISHYAALAEETRCEMFVIGCELVNSDRREHEWRKVVAAVRKEYLGNITYNCDKYQENHVAWWDAVDVISSSGYYPIDKWEQELERIGQVVEKYNKPFFFCEAGCASRA
;
A
#
# COMPACT_ATOMS: atom_id res chain seq x y z
N GLU A 1 -30.79 -6.31 1.19
CA GLU A 1 -30.40 -4.89 1.01
C GLU A 1 -29.18 -4.85 0.12
N ARG A 2 -29.20 -3.98 -0.91
CA ARG A 2 -28.01 -3.74 -1.75
C ARG A 2 -27.11 -2.74 -1.01
N CYS A 3 -25.83 -3.09 -0.80
CA CYS A 3 -24.86 -2.12 -0.34
C CYS A 3 -24.74 -1.00 -1.40
N ALA A 4 -24.88 0.24 -0.97
CA ALA A 4 -24.64 1.41 -1.84
C ALA A 4 -23.12 1.68 -1.87
N ILE A 5 -22.41 0.94 -2.73
CA ILE A 5 -20.97 1.15 -2.95
C ILE A 5 -20.77 2.05 -4.17
N ASP A 6 -19.82 2.95 -4.10
CA ASP A 6 -19.40 3.83 -5.19
C ASP A 6 -17.90 3.70 -5.50
N HIS A 7 -17.15 3.00 -4.63
CA HIS A 7 -15.73 2.75 -4.80
C HIS A 7 -15.42 1.26 -4.64
N VAL A 8 -14.41 0.79 -5.37
CA VAL A 8 -13.81 -0.54 -5.19
C VAL A 8 -12.30 -0.40 -5.05
N ILE A 9 -11.70 -1.23 -4.22
CA ILE A 9 -10.25 -1.37 -4.15
C ILE A 9 -9.87 -2.60 -4.95
N LEU A 10 -9.09 -2.41 -6.00
CA LEU A 10 -8.52 -3.48 -6.80
C LEU A 10 -7.12 -3.80 -6.27
N ALA A 11 -6.99 -4.91 -5.56
CA ALA A 11 -5.71 -5.41 -5.09
C ALA A 11 -5.03 -6.25 -6.17
N VAL A 12 -3.79 -5.90 -6.53
CA VAL A 12 -2.91 -6.69 -7.39
C VAL A 12 -1.77 -7.20 -6.52
N VAL A 13 -1.70 -8.53 -6.36
CA VAL A 13 -0.72 -9.17 -5.48
C VAL A 13 0.45 -9.69 -6.32
N VAL A 14 1.65 -9.30 -5.92
CA VAL A 14 2.91 -9.81 -6.44
C VAL A 14 3.68 -10.48 -5.30
N GLU A 15 4.73 -11.22 -5.61
CA GLU A 15 5.47 -11.96 -4.61
C GLU A 15 6.95 -11.58 -4.57
N GLN A 16 7.55 -11.78 -3.40
CA GLN A 16 9.00 -11.90 -3.24
C GLN A 16 9.31 -13.21 -2.49
N PRO A 17 10.43 -13.87 -2.77
CA PRO A 17 10.70 -15.22 -2.26
C PRO A 17 10.72 -15.31 -0.72
N THR A 18 11.41 -14.39 -0.05
CA THR A 18 11.56 -14.37 1.41
C THR A 18 11.53 -12.93 1.95
N ILE A 19 11.40 -12.76 3.25
CA ILE A 19 11.47 -11.44 3.91
C ILE A 19 12.84 -10.74 3.75
N HIS A 20 13.87 -11.45 3.28
CA HIS A 20 15.21 -10.93 3.03
C HIS A 20 15.55 -10.85 1.53
N SER A 21 14.62 -11.21 0.64
CA SER A 21 14.80 -11.04 -0.79
C SER A 21 14.67 -9.57 -1.19
N THR A 22 15.53 -9.11 -2.08
CA THR A 22 15.49 -7.73 -2.61
C THR A 22 14.81 -7.62 -3.95
N GLU A 23 14.53 -8.75 -4.60
CA GLU A 23 13.81 -8.82 -5.87
C GLU A 23 12.33 -9.05 -5.64
N ILE A 24 11.50 -8.29 -6.36
CA ILE A 24 10.04 -8.38 -6.36
C ILE A 24 9.64 -8.93 -7.73
N GLU A 25 8.93 -10.06 -7.73
CA GLU A 25 8.61 -10.84 -8.94
C GLU A 25 7.32 -10.36 -9.62
N TRP A 26 7.21 -9.06 -9.86
CA TRP A 26 5.98 -8.46 -10.41
C TRP A 26 5.76 -8.74 -11.92
N GLN A 27 6.77 -9.27 -12.62
CA GLN A 27 6.68 -9.69 -14.02
C GLN A 27 6.57 -11.20 -14.19
N ALA A 28 6.36 -11.96 -13.12
CA ALA A 28 6.20 -13.40 -13.17
C ALA A 28 4.91 -13.81 -13.88
N GLU A 29 4.90 -14.97 -14.54
CA GLU A 29 3.70 -15.51 -15.21
C GLU A 29 2.50 -15.74 -14.25
N SER A 30 2.77 -15.89 -12.96
CA SER A 30 1.75 -16.04 -11.91
C SER A 30 1.05 -14.73 -11.54
N VAL A 31 1.60 -13.57 -11.94
CA VAL A 31 1.03 -12.25 -11.68
C VAL A 31 0.04 -11.89 -12.78
N LEU A 32 -1.03 -11.19 -12.40
CA LEU A 32 -1.99 -10.65 -13.38
C LEU A 32 -1.26 -9.78 -14.41
N SER A 33 -1.52 -10.05 -15.68
CA SER A 33 -0.98 -9.22 -16.76
C SER A 33 -1.60 -7.82 -16.74
N ASP A 34 -0.90 -6.83 -17.29
CA ASP A 34 -1.41 -5.46 -17.42
C ASP A 34 -2.78 -5.43 -18.11
N LYS A 35 -2.97 -6.28 -19.13
CA LYS A 35 -4.24 -6.38 -19.85
C LYS A 35 -5.40 -6.83 -18.94
N GLU A 36 -5.13 -7.75 -18.02
CA GLU A 36 -6.15 -8.23 -17.06
C GLU A 36 -6.45 -7.13 -16.03
N VAL A 37 -5.41 -6.47 -15.51
CA VAL A 37 -5.58 -5.35 -14.55
C VAL A 37 -6.37 -4.21 -15.20
N VAL A 38 -5.99 -3.77 -16.39
CA VAL A 38 -6.70 -2.74 -17.17
C VAL A 38 -8.14 -3.16 -17.42
N GLY A 39 -8.38 -4.41 -17.87
CA GLY A 39 -9.72 -4.92 -18.12
C GLY A 39 -10.62 -4.92 -16.89
N MET A 40 -10.06 -5.21 -15.70
CA MET A 40 -10.80 -5.17 -14.44
C MET A 40 -11.14 -3.73 -14.03
N ILE A 41 -10.22 -2.78 -14.22
CA ILE A 41 -10.46 -1.36 -13.95
C ILE A 41 -11.54 -0.83 -14.88
N GLU A 42 -11.43 -1.07 -16.20
CA GLU A 42 -12.42 -0.64 -17.20
C GLU A 42 -13.80 -1.23 -16.94
N TYR A 43 -13.85 -2.50 -16.51
CA TYR A 43 -15.11 -3.14 -16.13
C TYR A 43 -15.75 -2.46 -14.91
N ALA A 44 -14.98 -2.14 -13.88
CA ALA A 44 -15.49 -1.43 -12.70
C ALA A 44 -15.98 -0.01 -13.06
N HIS A 45 -15.23 0.74 -13.86
CA HIS A 45 -15.65 2.04 -14.38
C HIS A 45 -16.91 1.93 -15.22
N GLY A 46 -17.05 0.88 -16.04
CA GLY A 46 -18.25 0.59 -16.84
C GLY A 46 -19.51 0.37 -16.00
N LEU A 47 -19.34 -0.04 -14.73
CA LEU A 47 -20.41 -0.15 -13.75
C LEU A 47 -20.69 1.16 -12.98
N GLY A 48 -19.95 2.23 -13.28
CA GLY A 48 -20.04 3.52 -12.59
C GLY A 48 -19.33 3.54 -11.23
N LEU A 49 -18.44 2.57 -10.97
CA LEU A 49 -17.64 2.51 -9.75
C LEU A 49 -16.33 3.27 -9.94
N LYS A 50 -15.87 3.92 -8.91
CA LYS A 50 -14.53 4.50 -8.81
C LYS A 50 -13.54 3.42 -8.35
N VAL A 51 -12.32 3.46 -8.88
CA VAL A 51 -11.30 2.44 -8.62
C VAL A 51 -10.13 3.03 -7.84
N ILE A 52 -9.78 2.35 -6.76
CA ILE A 52 -8.54 2.55 -6.02
C ILE A 52 -7.63 1.37 -6.36
N LEU A 53 -6.53 1.62 -7.09
CA LEU A 53 -5.58 0.56 -7.42
C LEU A 53 -4.59 0.36 -6.28
N LYS A 54 -4.46 -0.89 -5.82
CA LYS A 54 -3.67 -1.27 -4.65
C LYS A 54 -2.72 -2.43 -4.97
N PRO A 55 -1.54 -2.17 -5.55
CA PRO A 55 -0.52 -3.18 -5.69
C PRO A 55 0.06 -3.57 -4.32
N MET A 56 0.24 -4.86 -4.07
CA MET A 56 0.67 -5.41 -2.79
C MET A 56 1.75 -6.46 -3.00
N ILE A 57 2.68 -6.56 -2.05
CA ILE A 57 3.66 -7.64 -1.99
C ILE A 57 3.20 -8.69 -0.97
N ASN A 58 3.27 -9.97 -1.35
CA ASN A 58 3.27 -11.09 -0.41
C ASN A 58 4.65 -11.74 -0.39
N VAL A 59 4.90 -12.55 0.61
CA VAL A 59 6.13 -13.33 0.72
C VAL A 59 5.79 -14.81 0.46
N SER A 60 6.44 -15.42 -0.53
CA SER A 60 6.09 -16.76 -1.02
C SER A 60 6.31 -17.87 0.01
N ASP A 61 7.20 -17.65 1.00
CA ASP A 61 7.46 -18.59 2.10
C ASP A 61 6.36 -18.57 3.19
N GLY A 62 5.33 -17.74 3.02
CA GLY A 62 4.21 -17.61 3.96
C GLY A 62 4.47 -16.64 5.13
N MET A 63 5.63 -16.01 5.20
CA MET A 63 5.88 -14.94 6.17
C MET A 63 5.06 -13.69 5.83
N TRP A 64 4.63 -12.98 6.85
CA TRP A 64 3.90 -11.73 6.63
C TRP A 64 4.83 -10.61 6.14
N ARG A 65 4.37 -9.84 5.14
CA ARG A 65 5.13 -8.73 4.52
C ARG A 65 5.67 -7.70 5.51
N ALA A 66 5.02 -7.53 6.65
CA ALA A 66 5.48 -6.65 7.73
C ALA A 66 6.87 -6.99 8.25
N HIS A 67 7.31 -8.25 8.07
CA HIS A 67 8.61 -8.73 8.52
C HIS A 67 9.74 -8.51 7.50
N ILE A 68 9.45 -8.00 6.30
CA ILE A 68 10.49 -7.60 5.34
C ILE A 68 11.43 -6.62 6.02
N ASN A 69 12.71 -6.99 6.15
CA ASN A 69 13.68 -6.20 6.90
C ASN A 69 15.11 -6.50 6.48
N PHE A 70 15.96 -5.48 6.54
CA PHE A 70 17.39 -5.55 6.26
C PHE A 70 18.14 -4.78 7.33
N PHE A 71 19.46 -4.87 7.36
CA PHE A 71 20.29 -4.06 8.27
C PHE A 71 20.11 -2.57 7.98
N ASP A 72 20.12 -1.75 9.02
CA ASP A 72 19.92 -0.29 8.90
C ASP A 72 21.08 0.42 8.16
N HIS A 73 22.25 -0.23 8.11
CA HIS A 73 23.40 0.20 7.33
C HIS A 73 23.89 -0.97 6.49
N ASP A 74 24.56 -0.66 5.39
CA ASP A 74 25.07 -1.65 4.47
C ASP A 74 26.10 -2.54 5.14
N VAL A 75 25.82 -3.84 5.13
CA VAL A 75 26.74 -4.90 5.57
C VAL A 75 27.26 -5.61 4.31
N PRO A 76 28.59 -5.82 4.16
CA PRO A 76 29.14 -6.54 3.01
C PRO A 76 28.51 -7.94 2.85
N CYS A 77 28.17 -8.30 1.63
CA CYS A 77 27.55 -9.58 1.23
C CYS A 77 26.15 -9.85 1.80
N GLU A 78 25.53 -8.88 2.45
CA GLU A 78 24.14 -8.99 2.94
C GLU A 78 23.18 -8.19 2.03
N PRO A 79 21.90 -8.61 1.91
CA PRO A 79 20.87 -7.85 1.21
C PRO A 79 20.66 -6.48 1.85
N LYS A 80 20.31 -5.47 1.04
CA LYS A 80 20.26 -4.07 1.46
C LYS A 80 18.90 -3.44 1.23
N TRP A 81 18.54 -2.49 2.08
CA TRP A 81 17.39 -1.62 1.86
C TRP A 81 17.43 -0.89 0.51
N SER A 82 18.61 -0.41 0.11
CA SER A 82 18.77 0.29 -1.19
C SER A 82 18.36 -0.57 -2.38
N ASP A 83 18.74 -1.85 -2.38
CA ASP A 83 18.42 -2.77 -3.46
C ASP A 83 16.94 -3.11 -3.46
N TRP A 84 16.38 -3.37 -2.27
CA TRP A 84 14.95 -3.62 -2.13
C TRP A 84 14.11 -2.41 -2.57
N PHE A 85 14.45 -1.19 -2.11
CA PHE A 85 13.72 0.01 -2.52
C PHE A 85 13.89 0.33 -4.01
N ALA A 86 15.00 -0.04 -4.65
CA ALA A 86 15.16 0.09 -6.09
C ALA A 86 14.17 -0.84 -6.83
N SER A 87 14.11 -2.12 -6.44
CA SER A 87 13.14 -3.08 -6.98
C SER A 87 11.69 -2.65 -6.69
N TYR A 88 11.41 -2.23 -5.45
CA TYR A 88 10.10 -1.74 -5.04
C TYR A 88 9.66 -0.52 -5.86
N THR A 89 10.56 0.43 -6.09
CA THR A 89 10.26 1.63 -6.87
C THR A 89 9.92 1.28 -8.31
N ALA A 90 10.65 0.33 -8.93
CA ALA A 90 10.34 -0.12 -10.29
C ALA A 90 8.93 -0.76 -10.36
N PHE A 91 8.63 -1.66 -9.43
CA PHE A 91 7.33 -2.31 -9.29
C PHE A 91 6.19 -1.30 -9.13
N ILE A 92 6.28 -0.42 -8.12
CA ILE A 92 5.17 0.47 -7.80
C ILE A 92 4.98 1.58 -8.84
N SER A 93 6.06 2.05 -9.50
CA SER A 93 5.98 3.02 -10.58
C SER A 93 5.30 2.45 -11.83
N HIS A 94 5.52 1.16 -12.14
CA HIS A 94 4.81 0.49 -13.22
C HIS A 94 3.29 0.54 -13.01
N TYR A 95 2.81 0.16 -11.82
CA TYR A 95 1.38 0.20 -11.53
C TYR A 95 0.83 1.62 -11.37
N ALA A 96 1.67 2.59 -10.98
CA ALA A 96 1.29 4.00 -10.98
C ALA A 96 1.01 4.51 -12.40
N ALA A 97 1.82 4.11 -13.40
CA ALA A 97 1.57 4.43 -14.80
C ALA A 97 0.27 3.79 -15.31
N LEU A 98 -0.02 2.53 -14.95
CA LEU A 98 -1.31 1.90 -15.28
C LEU A 98 -2.49 2.62 -14.61
N ALA A 99 -2.33 3.08 -13.36
CA ALA A 99 -3.36 3.85 -12.66
C ALA A 99 -3.67 5.18 -13.37
N GLU A 100 -2.65 5.87 -13.88
CA GLU A 100 -2.82 7.10 -14.68
C GLU A 100 -3.51 6.82 -16.02
N GLU A 101 -3.02 5.82 -16.75
CA GLU A 101 -3.59 5.44 -18.06
C GLU A 101 -5.08 5.08 -17.95
N THR A 102 -5.44 4.33 -16.92
CA THR A 102 -6.80 3.86 -16.66
C THR A 102 -7.66 4.84 -15.86
N ARG A 103 -7.08 5.98 -15.43
CA ARG A 103 -7.75 7.01 -14.64
C ARG A 103 -8.34 6.49 -13.33
N CYS A 104 -7.58 5.69 -12.61
CA CYS A 104 -7.95 5.33 -11.25
C CYS A 104 -8.08 6.57 -10.37
N GLU A 105 -9.06 6.62 -9.49
CA GLU A 105 -9.33 7.77 -8.63
C GLU A 105 -8.34 7.92 -7.49
N MET A 106 -7.67 6.82 -7.10
CA MET A 106 -6.63 6.82 -6.07
C MET A 106 -5.65 5.66 -6.30
N PHE A 107 -4.42 5.85 -5.88
CA PHE A 107 -3.37 4.86 -5.93
C PHE A 107 -2.76 4.61 -4.56
N VAL A 108 -2.63 3.33 -4.17
CA VAL A 108 -2.04 2.91 -2.89
C VAL A 108 -0.58 2.52 -3.14
N ILE A 109 0.35 3.28 -2.57
CA ILE A 109 1.79 3.11 -2.82
C ILE A 109 2.46 2.02 -1.99
N GLY A 110 1.73 1.37 -1.09
CA GLY A 110 2.22 0.27 -0.27
C GLY A 110 1.20 -0.17 0.78
N CYS A 111 1.36 -1.40 1.27
CA CYS A 111 0.44 -2.02 2.20
C CYS A 111 1.19 -2.78 3.29
N GLU A 112 1.02 -2.36 4.56
CA GLU A 112 1.47 -3.07 5.77
C GLU A 112 2.96 -3.45 5.78
N LEU A 113 3.84 -2.60 5.27
CA LEU A 113 5.28 -2.81 5.22
C LEU A 113 5.97 -2.28 6.48
N VAL A 114 5.50 -2.73 7.65
CA VAL A 114 5.75 -2.19 9.00
C VAL A 114 7.23 -1.89 9.28
N ASN A 115 8.13 -2.83 8.99
CA ASN A 115 9.55 -2.60 9.23
C ASN A 115 10.18 -1.56 8.30
N SER A 116 9.57 -1.29 7.16
CA SER A 116 10.04 -0.25 6.25
C SER A 116 9.49 1.15 6.58
N ASP A 117 8.42 1.26 7.39
CA ASP A 117 7.73 2.53 7.67
C ASP A 117 8.67 3.59 8.26
N ARG A 118 9.68 3.16 9.02
CA ARG A 118 10.72 4.04 9.57
C ARG A 118 11.71 4.58 8.54
N ARG A 119 11.71 4.04 7.33
CA ARG A 119 12.64 4.42 6.24
C ARG A 119 12.08 5.63 5.48
N GLU A 120 11.83 6.73 6.19
CA GLU A 120 11.22 7.95 5.67
C GLU A 120 11.89 8.47 4.40
N HIS A 121 13.23 8.51 4.38
CA HIS A 121 13.98 9.03 3.24
C HIS A 121 13.74 8.23 1.95
N GLU A 122 13.73 6.91 2.08
CA GLU A 122 13.47 5.99 0.96
C GLU A 122 12.01 6.08 0.51
N TRP A 123 11.05 6.12 1.44
CA TRP A 123 9.64 6.28 1.10
C TRP A 123 9.35 7.61 0.38
N ARG A 124 10.00 8.70 0.79
CA ARG A 124 9.88 9.98 0.06
C ARG A 124 10.40 9.89 -1.37
N LYS A 125 11.41 9.08 -1.65
CA LYS A 125 11.89 8.80 -3.02
C LYS A 125 10.87 7.97 -3.81
N VAL A 126 10.26 6.96 -3.18
CA VAL A 126 9.16 6.19 -3.79
C VAL A 126 8.02 7.11 -4.17
N VAL A 127 7.56 7.95 -3.24
CA VAL A 127 6.51 8.96 -3.51
C VAL A 127 6.89 9.86 -4.68
N ALA A 128 8.12 10.37 -4.71
CA ALA A 128 8.59 11.23 -5.80
C ALA A 128 8.66 10.50 -7.15
N ALA A 129 8.94 9.20 -7.16
CA ALA A 129 8.91 8.38 -8.37
C ALA A 129 7.48 8.15 -8.85
N VAL A 130 6.57 7.74 -7.95
CA VAL A 130 5.13 7.56 -8.24
C VAL A 130 4.51 8.85 -8.80
N ARG A 131 4.86 10.02 -8.26
CA ARG A 131 4.36 11.32 -8.72
C ARG A 131 4.79 11.71 -10.15
N LYS A 132 5.77 11.04 -10.72
CA LYS A 132 6.13 11.23 -12.14
C LYS A 132 5.20 10.47 -13.07
N GLU A 133 4.63 9.38 -12.58
CA GLU A 133 3.78 8.47 -13.34
C GLU A 133 2.29 8.68 -13.09
N TYR A 134 1.89 9.15 -11.90
CA TYR A 134 0.49 9.29 -11.49
C TYR A 134 0.22 10.65 -10.82
N LEU A 135 -0.77 11.38 -11.36
CA LEU A 135 -1.13 12.74 -10.94
C LEU A 135 -2.31 12.79 -9.95
N GLY A 136 -3.01 11.67 -9.78
CA GLY A 136 -4.14 11.57 -8.85
C GLY A 136 -3.73 11.47 -7.37
N ASN A 137 -4.71 11.22 -6.52
CA ASN A 137 -4.48 11.07 -5.08
C ASN A 137 -3.71 9.78 -4.77
N ILE A 138 -2.69 9.89 -3.92
CA ILE A 138 -1.94 8.73 -3.42
C ILE A 138 -2.11 8.58 -1.91
N THR A 139 -2.05 7.34 -1.46
CA THR A 139 -2.05 6.96 -0.05
C THR A 139 -1.10 5.79 0.21
N TYR A 140 -0.76 5.58 1.47
CA TYR A 140 -0.09 4.38 1.97
C TYR A 140 -1.01 3.69 2.97
N ASN A 141 -1.26 2.39 2.78
CA ASN A 141 -2.04 1.61 3.73
C ASN A 141 -1.13 1.07 4.83
N CYS A 142 -0.99 1.79 5.94
CA CYS A 142 -0.23 1.26 7.08
C CYS A 142 -1.01 0.15 7.79
N ASP A 143 -0.30 -0.69 8.52
CA ASP A 143 -0.94 -1.66 9.42
C ASP A 143 -1.60 -0.94 10.61
N LYS A 144 -2.60 -1.60 11.22
CA LYS A 144 -3.22 -1.13 12.46
C LYS A 144 -2.17 -0.83 13.53
N TYR A 145 -2.39 0.16 14.35
CA TYR A 145 -1.47 0.65 15.39
C TYR A 145 -0.18 1.32 14.88
N GLN A 146 0.04 1.41 13.54
CA GLN A 146 1.24 2.03 12.98
C GLN A 146 1.02 3.47 12.51
N GLU A 147 -0.20 3.99 12.53
CA GLU A 147 -0.57 5.29 11.96
C GLU A 147 0.24 6.45 12.53
N ASN A 148 0.57 6.41 13.82
CA ASN A 148 1.39 7.42 14.50
C ASN A 148 2.91 7.20 14.33
N HIS A 149 3.35 6.06 13.78
CA HIS A 149 4.77 5.74 13.54
C HIS A 149 5.24 6.16 12.15
N VAL A 150 4.33 6.30 11.18
CA VAL A 150 4.66 6.81 9.86
C VAL A 150 4.93 8.31 9.93
N ALA A 151 6.19 8.71 9.71
CA ALA A 151 6.63 10.10 9.87
C ALA A 151 6.45 10.95 8.60
N TRP A 152 6.06 10.34 7.48
CA TRP A 152 6.02 10.95 6.14
C TRP A 152 4.61 11.05 5.54
N TRP A 153 3.56 11.10 6.38
CA TRP A 153 2.18 11.34 5.94
C TRP A 153 1.99 12.65 5.16
N ASP A 154 2.84 13.64 5.39
CA ASP A 154 2.83 14.89 4.61
C ASP A 154 3.15 14.69 3.13
N ALA A 155 3.85 13.61 2.76
CA ALA A 155 4.23 13.29 1.38
C ALA A 155 3.10 12.69 0.54
N VAL A 156 2.06 12.11 1.16
CA VAL A 156 0.87 11.55 0.49
C VAL A 156 -0.34 12.47 0.64
N ASP A 157 -1.42 12.22 -0.10
CA ASP A 157 -2.63 13.08 -0.08
C ASP A 157 -3.61 12.66 1.00
N VAL A 158 -3.69 11.37 1.28
CA VAL A 158 -4.66 10.76 2.19
C VAL A 158 -3.92 9.82 3.13
N ILE A 159 -4.32 9.81 4.40
CA ILE A 159 -3.86 8.83 5.40
C ILE A 159 -4.75 7.60 5.28
N SER A 160 -4.18 6.40 5.23
CA SER A 160 -5.01 5.19 5.29
C SER A 160 -4.38 4.08 6.12
N SER A 161 -5.22 3.19 6.62
CA SER A 161 -4.83 2.12 7.53
C SER A 161 -5.69 0.86 7.36
N SER A 162 -5.22 -0.23 7.94
CA SER A 162 -5.96 -1.49 8.10
C SER A 162 -6.72 -1.48 9.43
N GLY A 163 -8.04 -1.34 9.38
CA GLY A 163 -8.93 -1.27 10.54
C GLY A 163 -9.34 -2.65 11.06
N TYR A 164 -8.43 -3.41 11.64
CA TYR A 164 -8.71 -4.73 12.25
C TYR A 164 -8.58 -4.67 13.77
N TYR A 165 -9.17 -3.65 14.38
CA TYR A 165 -9.14 -3.50 15.83
C TYR A 165 -10.17 -4.40 16.53
N PRO A 166 -9.92 -4.84 17.78
CA PRO A 166 -10.94 -5.44 18.62
C PRO A 166 -12.14 -4.51 18.77
N ILE A 167 -13.36 -5.08 18.78
CA ILE A 167 -14.61 -4.30 18.77
C ILE A 167 -14.67 -3.28 19.92
N ASP A 168 -14.18 -3.65 21.10
CA ASP A 168 -14.15 -2.81 22.29
C ASP A 168 -13.05 -1.73 22.28
N LYS A 169 -12.19 -1.70 21.26
CA LYS A 169 -11.08 -0.75 21.12
C LYS A 169 -11.30 0.32 20.04
N TRP A 170 -12.32 0.19 19.21
CA TRP A 170 -12.52 1.09 18.08
C TRP A 170 -12.58 2.57 18.46
N GLU A 171 -13.29 2.92 19.52
CA GLU A 171 -13.41 4.31 19.97
C GLU A 171 -12.05 4.89 20.35
N GLN A 172 -11.26 4.16 21.14
CA GLN A 172 -9.90 4.55 21.53
C GLN A 172 -8.96 4.69 20.32
N GLU A 173 -9.04 3.76 19.37
CA GLU A 173 -8.19 3.79 18.19
C GLU A 173 -8.59 4.91 17.22
N LEU A 174 -9.87 5.20 17.06
CA LEU A 174 -10.34 6.33 16.27
C LEU A 174 -9.89 7.67 16.88
N GLU A 175 -9.85 7.80 18.22
CA GLU A 175 -9.31 8.99 18.89
C GLU A 175 -7.80 9.13 18.59
N ARG A 176 -7.02 8.05 18.69
CA ARG A 176 -5.59 8.03 18.38
C ARG A 176 -5.32 8.39 16.91
N ILE A 177 -6.09 7.81 15.99
CA ILE A 177 -6.01 8.12 14.55
C ILE A 177 -6.40 9.59 14.31
N GLY A 178 -7.42 10.08 14.99
CA GLY A 178 -7.86 11.48 14.92
C GLY A 178 -6.71 12.46 15.21
N GLN A 179 -5.84 12.15 16.19
CA GLN A 179 -4.65 12.97 16.48
C GLN A 179 -3.65 12.98 15.32
N VAL A 180 -3.50 11.86 14.60
CA VAL A 180 -2.64 11.81 13.41
C VAL A 180 -3.25 12.63 12.26
N VAL A 181 -4.55 12.52 12.05
CA VAL A 181 -5.30 13.28 11.04
C VAL A 181 -5.17 14.78 11.30
N GLU A 182 -5.36 15.21 12.55
CA GLU A 182 -5.21 16.60 12.96
C GLU A 182 -3.79 17.11 12.77
N LYS A 183 -2.78 16.33 13.20
CA LYS A 183 -1.36 16.67 13.06
C LYS A 183 -0.95 16.95 11.62
N TYR A 184 -1.40 16.13 10.69
CA TYR A 184 -1.02 16.24 9.28
C TYR A 184 -2.04 17.00 8.44
N ASN A 185 -3.20 17.33 8.99
CA ASN A 185 -4.32 18.02 8.31
C ASN A 185 -4.67 17.35 6.96
N LYS A 186 -4.84 16.02 6.97
CA LYS A 186 -5.16 15.22 5.79
C LYS A 186 -6.38 14.35 6.03
N PRO A 187 -7.19 14.08 4.99
CA PRO A 187 -8.29 13.14 5.10
C PRO A 187 -7.79 11.73 5.44
N PHE A 188 -8.67 10.93 6.02
CA PHE A 188 -8.39 9.55 6.42
C PHE A 188 -9.49 8.61 5.93
N PHE A 189 -9.12 7.38 5.58
CA PHE A 189 -10.06 6.27 5.40
C PHE A 189 -9.40 4.93 5.77
N PHE A 190 -10.23 3.94 6.09
CA PHE A 190 -9.75 2.57 6.22
C PHE A 190 -9.69 1.91 4.84
N CYS A 191 -8.48 1.63 4.36
CA CYS A 191 -8.24 0.90 3.11
C CYS A 191 -8.65 -0.58 3.24
N GLU A 192 -8.59 -1.09 4.45
CA GLU A 192 -9.12 -2.39 4.86
C GLU A 192 -9.84 -2.23 6.20
N ALA A 193 -10.93 -2.96 6.40
CA ALA A 193 -11.61 -3.00 7.68
C ALA A 193 -12.29 -4.35 7.90
N GLY A 194 -12.27 -4.83 9.12
CA GLY A 194 -12.91 -6.07 9.48
C GLY A 194 -12.89 -6.36 10.97
N CYS A 195 -13.65 -7.36 11.35
CA CYS A 195 -13.63 -7.91 12.71
C CYS A 195 -13.76 -9.43 12.65
N ALA A 196 -13.20 -10.12 13.65
CA ALA A 196 -13.39 -11.55 13.78
C ALA A 196 -14.88 -11.86 14.02
N SER A 197 -15.42 -12.84 13.31
CA SER A 197 -16.80 -13.31 13.50
C SER A 197 -16.95 -14.22 14.72
N ARG A 198 -15.85 -14.64 15.30
CA ARG A 198 -15.77 -15.47 16.54
C ARG A 198 -14.58 -15.01 17.35
N ALA A 199 -14.72 -15.07 18.68
CA ALA A 199 -13.63 -14.87 19.63
C ALA A 199 -12.68 -16.06 19.66
#